data_beee836fc8c9721eed2d733b173f3531
#
_entry.id   beee836fc8c9721eed2d733b173f3531
#
_cell.length_a   1.000
_cell.length_b   1.000
_cell.length_c   1.000
_cell.angle_alpha   90.00
_cell.angle_beta   90.00
_cell.angle_gamma   90.00
#
_symmetry.space_group_name_H-M   'P 1'
#
loop_
_entity.id
_entity.type
_entity.pdbx_description
1 polymer ?
#
loop_
_entity_poly.entity_id
_entity_poly.type
_entity_poly.pdbx_seq_one_letter_code
_entity_poly.pdbx_strand_id
1 'polypeptide(L)'
;MNHDLTPRPLNPAPQAPLITWPNGAKSAVFIGFDVDAETAWIGNNPSNVDRMVTTSHGGYDARVGIAKILELMDELALKATFFTPGWTALAHRNACERILRAGHEIGHHGYLHKMPDRDRLDETFEEVDRGFEALQQALGVRPVGYRAPSGENFPELLAYLAKSGIRYSSSFRDDIRPYRHACSNGSPGPVEIPVNFAFDDWNFGMSSRSSPRPLFGHNAVLSLWIDEFEATHAWGGVTTLVLHPQVSGRPMRWHVLRDFLRHVQAKGDVWIATGQEISDHFEKVERQLIAQ
;
A
#
# COMPACT_ATOMS: atom_id res chain seq x y z
N MET A 1 -4.98 -30.53 -12.44
CA MET A 1 -5.94 -30.14 -11.38
C MET A 1 -7.11 -29.47 -12.07
N ASN A 2 -8.36 -29.97 -11.87
CA ASN A 2 -9.51 -29.27 -12.38
C ASN A 2 -9.78 -28.10 -11.43
N HIS A 3 -9.45 -26.90 -11.87
CA HIS A 3 -9.85 -25.68 -11.17
C HIS A 3 -11.37 -25.51 -11.36
N ASP A 4 -12.09 -25.39 -10.25
CA ASP A 4 -13.47 -24.94 -10.29
C ASP A 4 -13.50 -23.51 -10.80
N LEU A 5 -13.93 -23.33 -12.05
CA LEU A 5 -14.02 -22.04 -12.72
C LEU A 5 -15.32 -21.29 -12.39
N THR A 6 -16.13 -21.80 -11.46
CA THR A 6 -17.30 -21.05 -10.98
C THR A 6 -16.82 -19.72 -10.42
N PRO A 7 -17.26 -18.57 -10.98
CA PRO A 7 -16.88 -17.28 -10.43
C PRO A 7 -17.32 -17.26 -8.97
N ARG A 8 -16.38 -17.20 -8.05
CA ARG A 8 -16.73 -16.83 -6.68
C ARG A 8 -17.12 -15.37 -6.75
N PRO A 9 -18.33 -14.98 -6.35
CA PRO A 9 -18.62 -13.57 -6.24
C PRO A 9 -17.57 -12.99 -5.30
N LEU A 10 -16.70 -12.16 -5.84
CA LEU A 10 -16.08 -11.11 -5.05
C LEU A 10 -17.26 -10.54 -4.28
N ASN A 11 -17.15 -10.42 -2.97
CA ASN A 11 -18.25 -9.97 -2.11
C ASN A 11 -19.21 -9.12 -2.90
N PRO A 12 -20.56 -9.43 -2.93
CA PRO A 12 -21.48 -8.52 -3.54
C PRO A 12 -21.13 -7.18 -2.93
N ALA A 13 -20.59 -6.28 -3.76
CA ALA A 13 -20.23 -4.98 -3.25
C ALA A 13 -21.49 -4.49 -2.55
N PRO A 14 -21.53 -4.35 -1.22
CA PRO A 14 -22.57 -3.56 -0.64
C PRO A 14 -22.50 -2.28 -1.45
N GLN A 15 -23.62 -1.74 -1.92
CA GLN A 15 -23.59 -0.43 -2.57
C GLN A 15 -22.76 0.44 -1.65
N ALA A 16 -21.50 0.69 -2.05
CA ALA A 16 -20.55 1.33 -1.16
C ALA A 16 -21.23 2.64 -0.76
N PRO A 17 -21.47 2.88 0.53
CA PRO A 17 -22.20 4.07 0.95
C PRO A 17 -21.51 5.25 0.28
N LEU A 18 -22.27 6.22 -0.20
CA LEU A 18 -21.71 7.47 -0.71
C LEU A 18 -20.90 8.08 0.44
N ILE A 19 -19.59 7.85 0.40
CA ILE A 19 -18.70 8.40 1.42
C ILE A 19 -18.60 9.89 1.16
N THR A 20 -19.04 10.66 2.12
CA THR A 20 -18.75 12.09 2.16
C THR A 20 -17.38 12.26 2.81
N TRP A 21 -16.43 12.82 2.10
CA TRP A 21 -15.09 13.06 2.61
C TRP A 21 -15.08 14.19 3.65
N PRO A 22 -14.12 14.21 4.61
CA PRO A 22 -14.05 15.24 5.63
C PRO A 22 -13.87 16.65 5.06
N ASN A 23 -14.30 17.67 5.83
CA ASN A 23 -14.08 19.08 5.54
C ASN A 23 -14.62 19.55 4.16
N GLY A 24 -15.62 18.86 3.62
CA GLY A 24 -16.19 19.19 2.31
C GLY A 24 -15.30 18.81 1.13
N ALA A 25 -14.27 17.99 1.35
CA ALA A 25 -13.46 17.49 0.26
C ALA A 25 -14.29 16.65 -0.72
N LYS A 26 -13.97 16.75 -2.00
CA LYS A 26 -14.66 16.04 -3.07
C LYS A 26 -14.10 14.63 -3.27
N SER A 27 -12.81 14.44 -3.02
CA SER A 27 -12.12 13.15 -3.13
C SER A 27 -11.04 13.01 -2.06
N ALA A 28 -10.45 11.84 -1.96
CA ALA A 28 -9.28 11.62 -1.12
C ALA A 28 -8.07 11.16 -1.93
N VAL A 29 -6.87 11.37 -1.36
CA VAL A 29 -5.62 10.80 -1.85
C VAL A 29 -4.94 10.05 -0.71
N PHE A 30 -4.60 8.80 -0.95
CA PHE A 30 -3.85 7.95 -0.05
C PHE A 30 -2.44 7.73 -0.59
N ILE A 31 -1.42 8.17 0.16
CA ILE A 31 -0.03 7.99 -0.21
C ILE A 31 0.51 6.78 0.54
N GLY A 32 0.70 5.66 -0.17
CA GLY A 32 1.23 4.41 0.37
C GLY A 32 2.60 4.09 -0.23
N PHE A 33 3.59 3.87 0.64
CA PHE A 33 4.92 3.39 0.25
C PHE A 33 5.11 1.94 0.71
N ASP A 34 5.51 1.06 -0.19
CA ASP A 34 5.89 -0.32 0.11
C ASP A 34 7.42 -0.35 0.27
N VAL A 35 7.87 -0.53 1.52
CA VAL A 35 9.30 -0.47 1.90
C VAL A 35 9.92 -1.86 1.80
N ASP A 36 9.87 -2.42 0.61
CA ASP A 36 10.24 -3.80 0.37
C ASP A 36 11.72 -4.07 0.62
N ALA A 37 12.57 -3.11 0.30
CA ALA A 37 14.01 -3.29 0.33
C ALA A 37 14.43 -4.56 -0.45
N GLU A 38 15.34 -5.35 0.09
CA GLU A 38 15.80 -6.59 -0.52
C GLU A 38 14.71 -7.67 -0.60
N THR A 39 13.65 -7.58 0.22
CA THR A 39 12.60 -8.62 0.27
C THR A 39 11.83 -8.73 -1.04
N ALA A 40 11.66 -7.65 -1.81
CA ALA A 40 11.11 -7.71 -3.18
C ALA A 40 11.88 -8.70 -4.10
N TRP A 41 13.15 -8.92 -3.81
CA TRP A 41 14.05 -9.72 -4.62
C TRP A 41 14.27 -11.13 -4.07
N ILE A 42 14.31 -11.27 -2.73
CA ILE A 42 14.63 -12.54 -2.07
C ILE A 42 13.39 -13.31 -1.60
N GLY A 43 12.26 -12.63 -1.37
CA GLY A 43 11.06 -13.25 -0.78
C GLY A 43 10.52 -14.42 -1.58
N ASN A 44 10.32 -14.22 -2.88
CA ASN A 44 9.83 -15.28 -3.78
C ASN A 44 10.96 -16.03 -4.51
N ASN A 45 12.19 -15.57 -4.39
CA ASN A 45 13.38 -16.25 -4.95
C ASN A 45 14.58 -16.13 -4.00
N PRO A 46 14.69 -16.99 -3.00
CA PRO A 46 15.77 -16.94 -1.99
C PRO A 46 17.18 -17.04 -2.59
N SER A 47 17.34 -17.64 -3.79
CA SER A 47 18.67 -17.70 -4.46
C SER A 47 19.23 -16.33 -4.85
N ASN A 48 18.41 -15.29 -4.79
CA ASN A 48 18.86 -13.92 -5.05
C ASN A 48 19.67 -13.33 -3.89
N VAL A 49 19.72 -13.96 -2.71
CA VAL A 49 20.49 -13.48 -1.56
C VAL A 49 21.97 -13.30 -1.90
N ASP A 50 22.52 -14.19 -2.74
CA ASP A 50 23.92 -14.16 -3.17
C ASP A 50 24.16 -13.26 -4.41
N ARG A 51 23.11 -12.65 -4.94
CA ARG A 51 23.18 -11.79 -6.14
C ARG A 51 23.27 -10.31 -5.74
N MET A 52 24.47 -9.88 -5.38
CA MET A 52 24.72 -8.53 -4.84
C MET A 52 24.19 -7.39 -5.72
N VAL A 53 24.27 -7.49 -7.05
CA VAL A 53 23.74 -6.47 -7.95
C VAL A 53 22.20 -6.45 -7.94
N THR A 54 21.56 -7.62 -7.87
CA THR A 54 20.10 -7.73 -7.78
C THR A 54 19.60 -7.17 -6.46
N THR A 55 20.17 -7.60 -5.34
CA THR A 55 19.75 -7.11 -4.00
C THR A 55 20.09 -5.65 -3.77
N SER A 56 21.08 -5.08 -4.48
CA SER A 56 21.38 -3.65 -4.41
C SER A 56 20.25 -2.73 -4.88
N HIS A 57 19.30 -3.24 -5.69
CA HIS A 57 18.08 -2.49 -5.99
C HIS A 57 17.28 -2.22 -4.72
N GLY A 58 17.07 -3.26 -3.91
CA GLY A 58 16.35 -3.15 -2.64
C GLY A 58 17.14 -2.34 -1.61
N GLY A 59 18.45 -2.55 -1.50
CA GLY A 59 19.31 -1.78 -0.60
C GLY A 59 19.27 -0.27 -0.83
N TYR A 60 18.80 0.19 -1.99
CA TYR A 60 18.58 1.60 -2.28
C TYR A 60 17.56 2.24 -1.34
N ASP A 61 16.54 1.49 -0.88
CA ASP A 61 15.52 1.99 0.05
C ASP A 61 16.14 2.58 1.30
N ALA A 62 16.91 1.78 2.02
CA ALA A 62 17.52 2.19 3.29
C ALA A 62 18.66 3.21 3.11
N ARG A 63 19.39 3.13 1.97
CA ARG A 63 20.56 3.97 1.74
C ARG A 63 20.21 5.38 1.26
N VAL A 64 19.18 5.51 0.42
CA VAL A 64 18.86 6.77 -0.25
C VAL A 64 17.35 7.03 -0.30
N GLY A 65 16.55 6.04 -0.74
CA GLY A 65 15.16 6.22 -1.11
C GLY A 65 14.30 6.77 0.01
N ILE A 66 14.31 6.12 1.18
CA ILE A 66 13.53 6.56 2.36
C ILE A 66 13.90 7.99 2.75
N ALA A 67 15.20 8.34 2.77
CA ALA A 67 15.63 9.68 3.12
C ALA A 67 15.04 10.74 2.18
N LYS A 68 15.08 10.48 0.88
CA LYS A 68 14.56 11.39 -0.15
C LYS A 68 13.05 11.50 -0.13
N ILE A 69 12.34 10.42 0.17
CA ILE A 69 10.89 10.45 0.34
C ILE A 69 10.51 11.25 1.59
N LEU A 70 11.20 11.05 2.73
CA LEU A 70 10.94 11.84 3.94
C LEU A 70 11.19 13.33 3.76
N GLU A 71 12.26 13.71 3.03
CA GLU A 71 12.52 15.10 2.65
C GLU A 71 11.33 15.69 1.84
N LEU A 72 10.77 14.92 0.89
CA LEU A 72 9.64 15.36 0.08
C LEU A 72 8.36 15.49 0.91
N MET A 73 8.08 14.52 1.78
CA MET A 73 6.88 14.57 2.64
C MET A 73 6.94 15.76 3.61
N ASP A 74 8.12 16.07 4.13
CA ASP A 74 8.36 17.25 4.98
C ASP A 74 8.19 18.56 4.20
N GLU A 75 8.81 18.66 2.99
CA GLU A 75 8.68 19.83 2.08
C GLU A 75 7.22 20.16 1.78
N LEU A 76 6.38 19.13 1.60
CA LEU A 76 4.97 19.28 1.23
C LEU A 76 4.04 19.29 2.45
N ALA A 77 4.56 19.13 3.66
CA ALA A 77 3.79 18.99 4.91
C ALA A 77 2.73 17.86 4.84
N LEU A 78 3.09 16.72 4.22
CA LEU A 78 2.20 15.57 4.02
C LEU A 78 2.58 14.39 4.93
N LYS A 79 1.57 13.58 5.26
CA LYS A 79 1.77 12.29 5.91
C LYS A 79 1.44 11.15 4.93
N ALA A 80 2.08 10.02 5.15
CA ALA A 80 1.94 8.83 4.31
C ALA A 80 1.95 7.57 5.19
N THR A 81 1.50 6.45 4.62
CA THR A 81 1.64 5.12 5.22
C THR A 81 2.78 4.37 4.55
N PHE A 82 3.63 3.76 5.36
CA PHE A 82 4.74 2.94 4.91
C PHE A 82 4.49 1.47 5.25
N PHE A 83 4.06 0.69 4.29
CA PHE A 83 3.88 -0.75 4.42
C PHE A 83 5.24 -1.43 4.42
N THR A 84 5.62 -1.99 5.55
CA THR A 84 6.98 -2.43 5.81
C THR A 84 7.00 -3.93 6.11
N PRO A 85 7.73 -4.74 5.32
CA PRO A 85 7.98 -6.14 5.67
C PRO A 85 8.74 -6.24 7.00
N GLY A 86 8.42 -7.24 7.80
CA GLY A 86 9.05 -7.44 9.10
C GLY A 86 10.57 -7.62 9.00
N TRP A 87 11.05 -8.34 7.99
CA TRP A 87 12.47 -8.51 7.72
C TRP A 87 13.16 -7.16 7.44
N THR A 88 12.53 -6.31 6.63
CA THR A 88 13.05 -4.97 6.32
C THR A 88 13.17 -4.12 7.57
N ALA A 89 12.17 -4.18 8.46
CA ALA A 89 12.21 -3.45 9.73
C ALA A 89 13.37 -3.90 10.64
N LEU A 90 13.69 -5.19 10.67
CA LEU A 90 14.82 -5.73 11.43
C LEU A 90 16.18 -5.36 10.78
N ALA A 91 16.29 -5.59 9.46
CA ALA A 91 17.55 -5.39 8.74
C ALA A 91 17.93 -3.91 8.59
N HIS A 92 16.92 -3.03 8.41
CA HIS A 92 17.09 -1.59 8.17
C HIS A 92 16.43 -0.73 9.25
N ARG A 93 16.54 -1.17 10.52
CA ARG A 93 15.88 -0.55 11.68
C ARG A 93 16.01 0.97 11.71
N ASN A 94 17.24 1.50 11.56
CA ASN A 94 17.48 2.94 11.63
C ASN A 94 16.72 3.73 10.55
N ALA A 95 16.56 3.17 9.34
CA ALA A 95 15.81 3.81 8.27
C ALA A 95 14.31 3.81 8.58
N CYS A 96 13.78 2.69 9.08
CA CYS A 96 12.36 2.57 9.46
C CYS A 96 12.02 3.43 10.70
N GLU A 97 12.91 3.54 11.69
CA GLU A 97 12.72 4.45 12.83
C GLU A 97 12.63 5.93 12.40
N ARG A 98 13.30 6.33 11.30
CA ARG A 98 13.18 7.68 10.77
C ARG A 98 11.78 7.96 10.22
N ILE A 99 11.13 6.96 9.62
CA ILE A 99 9.74 7.05 9.17
C ILE A 99 8.82 7.36 10.35
N LEU A 100 8.94 6.60 11.45
CA LEU A 100 8.16 6.83 12.67
C LEU A 100 8.43 8.20 13.29
N ARG A 101 9.71 8.59 13.42
CA ARG A 101 10.09 9.89 13.99
C ARG A 101 9.58 11.07 13.18
N ALA A 102 9.38 10.89 11.87
CA ALA A 102 8.75 11.87 11.00
C ALA A 102 7.21 11.88 11.12
N GLY A 103 6.63 11.02 11.97
CA GLY A 103 5.20 10.96 12.25
C GLY A 103 4.36 10.35 11.12
N HIS A 104 4.95 9.45 10.33
CA HIS A 104 4.25 8.65 9.34
C HIS A 104 3.70 7.36 9.93
N GLU A 105 2.68 6.80 9.30
CA GLU A 105 2.11 5.51 9.67
C GLU A 105 2.99 4.35 9.17
N ILE A 106 3.15 3.30 9.99
CA ILE A 106 3.71 2.02 9.56
C ILE A 106 2.57 1.03 9.35
N GLY A 107 2.44 0.52 8.12
CA GLY A 107 1.56 -0.57 7.75
C GLY A 107 2.30 -1.91 7.72
N HIS A 108 1.55 -3.01 7.74
CA HIS A 108 2.06 -4.38 7.66
C HIS A 108 2.19 -4.84 6.20
N HIS A 109 3.31 -5.49 5.84
CA HIS A 109 3.57 -5.99 4.48
C HIS A 109 4.20 -7.39 4.46
N GLY A 110 3.66 -8.30 5.29
CA GLY A 110 4.24 -9.63 5.50
C GLY A 110 5.57 -9.57 6.28
N TYR A 111 6.27 -10.69 6.31
CA TYR A 111 7.62 -10.77 6.90
C TYR A 111 8.71 -10.63 5.84
N LEU A 112 8.73 -11.53 4.84
CA LEU A 112 9.75 -11.58 3.78
C LEU A 112 9.18 -11.20 2.40
N HIS A 113 8.05 -10.49 2.36
CA HIS A 113 7.38 -10.10 1.12
C HIS A 113 7.01 -11.31 0.24
N LYS A 114 6.68 -12.45 0.83
CA LYS A 114 6.17 -13.59 0.07
C LYS A 114 4.74 -13.32 -0.37
N MET A 115 4.46 -13.59 -1.64
CA MET A 115 3.10 -13.54 -2.16
C MET A 115 2.21 -14.52 -1.39
N PRO A 116 1.07 -14.09 -0.84
CA PRO A 116 0.12 -14.98 -0.18
C PRO A 116 -0.31 -16.13 -1.09
N ASP A 117 -0.35 -17.34 -0.54
CA ASP A 117 -0.67 -18.56 -1.28
C ASP A 117 -1.79 -19.31 -0.57
N ARG A 118 -2.92 -19.44 -1.25
CA ARG A 118 -4.11 -20.07 -0.71
C ARG A 118 -3.94 -21.59 -0.50
N ASP A 119 -3.07 -22.21 -1.30
CA ASP A 119 -2.76 -23.64 -1.17
C ASP A 119 -1.80 -23.91 0.00
N ARG A 120 -1.22 -22.86 0.60
CA ARG A 120 -0.27 -22.91 1.73
C ARG A 120 -0.64 -21.93 2.84
N LEU A 121 -1.84 -22.13 3.42
CA LEU A 121 -2.39 -21.24 4.43
C LEU A 121 -1.48 -21.06 5.65
N ASP A 122 -0.90 -22.16 6.16
CA ASP A 122 -0.03 -22.08 7.34
C ASP A 122 1.20 -21.21 7.11
N GLU A 123 1.85 -21.33 5.93
CA GLU A 123 2.99 -20.48 5.57
C GLU A 123 2.57 -19.01 5.38
N THR A 124 1.38 -18.78 4.81
CA THR A 124 0.83 -17.44 4.63
C THR A 124 0.52 -16.78 5.96
N PHE A 125 -0.07 -17.50 6.89
CA PHE A 125 -0.36 -16.98 8.24
C PHE A 125 0.92 -16.76 9.05
N GLU A 126 1.91 -17.66 8.93
CA GLU A 126 3.23 -17.46 9.53
C GLU A 126 3.92 -16.18 9.02
N GLU A 127 3.83 -15.85 7.74
CA GLU A 127 4.35 -14.58 7.17
C GLU A 127 3.69 -13.37 7.84
N VAL A 128 2.39 -13.43 8.12
CA VAL A 128 1.68 -12.36 8.83
C VAL A 128 2.15 -12.26 10.29
N ASP A 129 2.17 -13.37 11.02
CA ASP A 129 2.55 -13.37 12.44
C ASP A 129 3.99 -12.92 12.65
N ARG A 130 4.93 -13.46 11.88
CA ARG A 130 6.34 -13.04 11.92
C ARG A 130 6.52 -11.57 11.54
N GLY A 131 5.71 -11.07 10.61
CA GLY A 131 5.68 -9.65 10.27
C GLY A 131 5.30 -8.79 11.48
N PHE A 132 4.25 -9.14 12.20
CA PHE A 132 3.84 -8.45 13.44
C PHE A 132 4.91 -8.49 14.52
N GLU A 133 5.47 -9.67 14.78
CA GLU A 133 6.54 -9.85 15.79
C GLU A 133 7.76 -8.99 15.47
N ALA A 134 8.20 -9.00 14.21
CA ALA A 134 9.36 -8.25 13.76
C ALA A 134 9.14 -6.74 13.84
N LEU A 135 7.97 -6.24 13.44
CA LEU A 135 7.62 -4.81 13.53
C LEU A 135 7.53 -4.36 15.00
N GLN A 136 6.94 -5.19 15.87
CA GLN A 136 6.93 -4.92 17.32
C GLN A 136 8.34 -4.91 17.91
N GLN A 137 9.18 -5.87 17.55
CA GLN A 137 10.57 -5.97 18.04
C GLN A 137 11.44 -4.83 17.54
N ALA A 138 11.36 -4.49 16.26
CA ALA A 138 12.22 -3.48 15.65
C ALA A 138 11.78 -2.06 15.98
N LEU A 139 10.48 -1.79 15.95
CA LEU A 139 9.94 -0.44 15.94
C LEU A 139 8.98 -0.14 17.10
N GLY A 140 8.59 -1.15 17.88
CA GLY A 140 7.61 -1.01 18.96
C GLY A 140 6.18 -0.74 18.47
N VAL A 141 5.87 -1.05 17.21
CA VAL A 141 4.56 -0.79 16.61
C VAL A 141 3.80 -2.08 16.29
N ARG A 142 2.48 -2.03 16.44
CA ARG A 142 1.56 -3.04 15.94
C ARG A 142 0.65 -2.40 14.88
N PRO A 143 0.91 -2.63 13.59
CA PRO A 143 0.14 -2.02 12.50
C PRO A 143 -1.34 -2.39 12.53
N VAL A 144 -2.18 -1.47 12.09
CA VAL A 144 -3.63 -1.70 11.87
C VAL A 144 -3.98 -1.77 10.38
N GLY A 145 -3.06 -1.42 9.51
CA GLY A 145 -3.18 -1.50 8.06
C GLY A 145 -2.32 -2.62 7.48
N TYR A 146 -2.82 -3.24 6.41
CA TYR A 146 -2.14 -4.30 5.67
C TYR A 146 -2.17 -4.02 4.17
N ARG A 147 -1.06 -4.27 3.49
CA ARG A 147 -1.01 -4.41 2.04
C ARG A 147 -0.42 -5.78 1.71
N ALA A 148 -1.08 -6.50 0.80
CA ALA A 148 -0.63 -7.83 0.41
C ALA A 148 0.64 -7.74 -0.44
N PRO A 149 1.73 -8.43 -0.08
CA PRO A 149 2.89 -8.58 -0.95
C PRO A 149 2.48 -9.09 -2.34
N SER A 150 2.98 -8.44 -3.39
CA SER A 150 2.63 -8.75 -4.80
C SER A 150 1.13 -8.62 -5.13
N GLY A 151 0.31 -8.12 -4.22
CA GLY A 151 -1.08 -7.75 -4.46
C GLY A 151 -2.11 -8.88 -4.48
N GLU A 152 -1.77 -10.11 -4.02
CA GLU A 152 -2.74 -11.20 -3.90
C GLU A 152 -3.35 -11.30 -2.49
N ASN A 153 -4.64 -11.63 -2.44
CA ASN A 153 -5.39 -11.82 -1.20
C ASN A 153 -6.56 -12.81 -1.43
N PHE A 154 -7.10 -13.38 -0.36
CA PHE A 154 -8.20 -14.34 -0.44
C PHE A 154 -9.01 -14.36 0.87
N PRO A 155 -10.25 -14.92 0.87
CA PRO A 155 -11.17 -14.81 2.01
C PRO A 155 -10.61 -15.32 3.34
N GLU A 156 -9.83 -16.40 3.33
CA GLU A 156 -9.24 -16.98 4.54
C GLU A 156 -8.18 -16.04 5.14
N LEU A 157 -7.39 -15.38 4.29
CA LEU A 157 -6.40 -14.39 4.74
C LEU A 157 -7.09 -13.13 5.29
N LEU A 158 -8.14 -12.63 4.62
CA LEU A 158 -8.92 -11.49 5.13
C LEU A 158 -9.50 -11.76 6.52
N ALA A 159 -10.04 -12.96 6.75
CA ALA A 159 -10.55 -13.36 8.06
C ALA A 159 -9.44 -13.45 9.12
N TYR A 160 -8.28 -13.97 8.73
CA TYR A 160 -7.10 -14.05 9.59
C TYR A 160 -6.58 -12.66 9.98
N LEU A 161 -6.46 -11.75 9.02
CA LEU A 161 -6.04 -10.36 9.22
C LEU A 161 -6.98 -9.63 10.17
N ALA A 162 -8.30 -9.75 9.97
CA ALA A 162 -9.30 -9.16 10.88
C ALA A 162 -9.14 -9.69 12.32
N LYS A 163 -8.98 -11.01 12.50
CA LYS A 163 -8.72 -11.63 13.80
C LYS A 163 -7.42 -11.15 14.44
N SER A 164 -6.39 -10.88 13.65
CA SER A 164 -5.09 -10.38 14.10
C SER A 164 -5.07 -8.90 14.44
N GLY A 165 -6.19 -8.17 14.20
CA GLY A 165 -6.35 -6.76 14.54
C GLY A 165 -6.08 -5.79 13.38
N ILE A 166 -5.96 -6.29 12.15
CA ILE A 166 -5.92 -5.46 10.95
C ILE A 166 -7.31 -4.85 10.73
N ARG A 167 -7.36 -3.54 10.62
CA ARG A 167 -8.60 -2.76 10.43
C ARG A 167 -8.83 -2.39 8.96
N TYR A 168 -7.77 -2.19 8.19
CA TYR A 168 -7.88 -1.93 6.75
C TYR A 168 -6.85 -2.70 5.93
N SER A 169 -7.23 -2.99 4.69
CA SER A 169 -6.38 -3.52 3.61
C SER A 169 -6.28 -2.49 2.48
N SER A 170 -5.21 -2.55 1.70
CA SER A 170 -5.06 -1.75 0.49
C SER A 170 -4.39 -2.60 -0.59
N SER A 171 -5.19 -3.49 -1.21
CA SER A 171 -4.69 -4.55 -2.09
C SER A 171 -5.57 -4.80 -3.31
N PHE A 172 -6.91 -4.63 -3.19
CA PHE A 172 -7.87 -4.91 -4.25
C PHE A 172 -8.02 -3.75 -5.24
N ARG A 173 -8.54 -4.06 -6.43
CA ARG A 173 -8.61 -3.15 -7.58
C ARG A 173 -10.00 -3.06 -8.20
N ASP A 174 -11.02 -3.38 -7.42
CA ASP A 174 -12.41 -3.60 -7.87
C ASP A 174 -13.36 -2.44 -7.60
N ASP A 175 -12.91 -1.38 -6.91
CA ASP A 175 -13.67 -0.14 -6.70
C ASP A 175 -12.71 1.08 -6.70
N ILE A 176 -13.29 2.27 -6.70
CA ILE A 176 -12.61 3.55 -6.48
C ILE A 176 -12.94 4.18 -5.12
N ARG A 177 -13.76 3.52 -4.32
CA ARG A 177 -14.20 3.96 -2.99
C ARG A 177 -13.87 2.90 -1.95
N PRO A 178 -13.52 3.29 -0.73
CA PRO A 178 -13.39 2.34 0.35
C PRO A 178 -14.68 1.55 0.59
N TYR A 179 -14.53 0.28 0.92
CA TYR A 179 -15.63 -0.61 1.27
C TYR A 179 -15.20 -1.62 2.33
N ARG A 180 -16.15 -2.28 2.97
CA ARG A 180 -15.85 -3.31 3.97
C ARG A 180 -15.91 -4.70 3.36
N HIS A 181 -14.86 -5.49 3.57
CA HIS A 181 -14.90 -6.90 3.27
C HIS A 181 -15.87 -7.65 4.21
N ALA A 182 -16.53 -8.68 3.69
CA ALA A 182 -17.24 -9.66 4.50
C ALA A 182 -16.34 -10.90 4.64
N CYS A 183 -16.10 -11.35 5.87
CA CYS A 183 -15.41 -12.62 6.09
C CYS A 183 -16.32 -13.81 5.78
N SER A 184 -15.73 -14.97 5.45
CA SER A 184 -16.46 -16.20 5.12
C SER A 184 -17.40 -16.68 6.22
N ASN A 185 -17.16 -16.31 7.47
CA ASN A 185 -18.01 -16.58 8.63
C ASN A 185 -19.11 -15.53 8.88
N GLY A 186 -19.27 -14.56 7.95
CA GLY A 186 -20.24 -13.48 8.06
C GLY A 186 -19.84 -12.32 8.99
N SER A 187 -18.66 -12.38 9.65
CA SER A 187 -18.17 -11.24 10.42
C SER A 187 -17.62 -10.13 9.51
N PRO A 188 -17.64 -8.85 9.99
CA PRO A 188 -17.00 -7.77 9.26
C PRO A 188 -15.50 -8.02 9.10
N GLY A 189 -15.01 -7.89 7.86
CA GLY A 189 -13.59 -7.91 7.54
C GLY A 189 -12.94 -6.54 7.63
N PRO A 190 -11.68 -6.40 7.20
CA PRO A 190 -11.01 -5.11 7.10
C PRO A 190 -11.74 -4.18 6.12
N VAL A 191 -11.58 -2.87 6.31
CA VAL A 191 -11.94 -1.88 5.28
C VAL A 191 -10.96 -1.99 4.13
N GLU A 192 -11.41 -2.14 2.89
CA GLU A 192 -10.53 -2.02 1.72
C GLU A 192 -10.38 -0.56 1.31
N ILE A 193 -9.15 -0.13 1.08
CA ILE A 193 -8.83 1.12 0.39
C ILE A 193 -8.26 0.72 -0.97
N PRO A 194 -9.08 0.74 -2.04
CA PRO A 194 -8.70 0.17 -3.33
C PRO A 194 -7.46 0.82 -3.93
N VAL A 195 -6.71 0.02 -4.70
CA VAL A 195 -5.53 0.46 -5.44
C VAL A 195 -5.80 0.44 -6.95
N ASN A 196 -5.00 1.20 -7.71
CA ASN A 196 -5.09 1.24 -9.17
C ASN A 196 -3.67 1.10 -9.77
N PHE A 197 -3.51 0.22 -10.75
CA PHE A 197 -2.24 0.00 -11.45
C PHE A 197 -1.65 1.26 -12.10
N ALA A 198 -2.49 2.24 -12.44
CA ALA A 198 -2.02 3.53 -12.98
C ALA A 198 -1.12 4.29 -11.98
N PHE A 199 -1.28 4.05 -10.67
CA PHE A 199 -0.53 4.70 -9.62
C PHE A 199 0.53 3.81 -8.96
N ASP A 200 0.85 2.65 -9.54
CA ASP A 200 1.92 1.78 -9.09
C ASP A 200 3.23 2.15 -9.83
N ASP A 201 4.16 2.76 -9.11
CA ASP A 201 5.41 3.28 -9.67
C ASP A 201 6.35 2.17 -10.20
N TRP A 202 6.20 0.95 -9.68
CA TRP A 202 6.97 -0.21 -10.14
C TRP A 202 6.76 -0.49 -11.63
N ASN A 203 5.53 -0.29 -12.11
CA ASN A 203 5.16 -0.51 -13.50
C ASN A 203 5.88 0.44 -14.49
N PHE A 204 6.30 1.60 -14.03
CA PHE A 204 6.87 2.67 -14.87
C PHE A 204 8.35 2.92 -14.60
N GLY A 205 8.85 2.49 -13.44
CA GLY A 205 10.16 2.89 -12.93
C GLY A 205 11.12 1.76 -12.63
N MET A 206 10.64 0.52 -12.56
CA MET A 206 11.49 -0.62 -12.26
C MET A 206 11.71 -1.51 -13.47
N SER A 207 12.99 -1.77 -13.78
CA SER A 207 13.40 -2.74 -14.77
C SER A 207 14.59 -3.53 -14.25
N SER A 208 14.59 -4.83 -14.45
CA SER A 208 15.70 -5.72 -14.06
C SER A 208 15.99 -6.72 -15.15
N ARG A 209 17.13 -7.42 -15.05
CA ARG A 209 17.50 -8.45 -16.03
C ARG A 209 16.50 -9.62 -16.03
N SER A 210 15.95 -9.98 -14.87
CA SER A 210 14.94 -11.06 -14.73
C SER A 210 13.52 -10.63 -15.08
N SER A 211 13.24 -9.31 -15.06
CA SER A 211 11.95 -8.72 -15.42
C SER A 211 12.18 -7.40 -16.17
N PRO A 212 12.59 -7.50 -17.45
CA PRO A 212 12.84 -6.31 -18.26
C PRO A 212 11.51 -5.60 -18.57
N ARG A 213 11.44 -4.32 -18.27
CA ARG A 213 10.29 -3.46 -18.55
C ARG A 213 10.76 -2.15 -19.18
N PRO A 214 9.95 -1.51 -20.05
CA PRO A 214 10.25 -0.18 -20.52
C PRO A 214 10.23 0.82 -19.34
N LEU A 215 11.21 1.71 -19.32
CA LEU A 215 11.23 2.83 -18.39
C LEU A 215 10.60 4.06 -19.04
N PHE A 216 9.66 4.68 -18.36
CA PHE A 216 8.94 5.85 -18.89
C PHE A 216 9.58 7.14 -18.41
N GLY A 217 9.58 8.17 -19.27
CA GLY A 217 10.08 9.50 -18.92
C GLY A 217 9.13 10.26 -17.98
N HIS A 218 9.65 11.36 -17.39
CA HIS A 218 8.92 12.19 -16.43
C HIS A 218 7.53 12.60 -16.93
N ASN A 219 7.42 13.21 -18.10
CA ASN A 219 6.16 13.75 -18.60
C ASN A 219 5.11 12.68 -18.87
N ALA A 220 5.53 11.47 -19.34
CA ALA A 220 4.60 10.39 -19.63
C ALA A 220 3.93 9.86 -18.36
N VAL A 221 4.70 9.69 -17.27
CA VAL A 221 4.14 9.21 -16.00
C VAL A 221 3.34 10.32 -15.32
N LEU A 222 3.83 11.56 -15.30
CA LEU A 222 3.12 12.67 -14.70
C LEU A 222 1.77 12.93 -15.37
N SER A 223 1.72 12.92 -16.72
CA SER A 223 0.47 13.09 -17.46
C SER A 223 -0.54 11.99 -17.15
N LEU A 224 -0.10 10.70 -17.16
CA LEU A 224 -0.96 9.58 -16.79
C LEU A 224 -1.54 9.74 -15.37
N TRP A 225 -0.71 10.09 -14.41
CA TRP A 225 -1.15 10.26 -13.02
C TRP A 225 -2.12 11.42 -12.85
N ILE A 226 -1.88 12.55 -13.54
CA ILE A 226 -2.79 13.71 -13.51
C ILE A 226 -4.14 13.34 -14.14
N ASP A 227 -4.16 12.72 -15.32
CA ASP A 227 -5.38 12.41 -16.04
C ASP A 227 -6.26 11.42 -15.23
N GLU A 228 -5.65 10.36 -14.66
CA GLU A 228 -6.35 9.37 -13.84
C GLU A 228 -6.83 9.97 -12.50
N PHE A 229 -6.02 10.84 -11.87
CA PHE A 229 -6.42 11.55 -10.66
C PHE A 229 -7.61 12.48 -10.93
N GLU A 230 -7.59 13.27 -11.99
CA GLU A 230 -8.68 14.20 -12.34
C GLU A 230 -9.99 13.43 -12.56
N ALA A 231 -9.94 12.28 -13.23
CA ALA A 231 -11.10 11.42 -13.43
C ALA A 231 -11.63 10.85 -12.10
N THR A 232 -10.75 10.31 -11.27
CA THR A 232 -11.10 9.77 -9.95
C THR A 232 -11.66 10.86 -9.04
N HIS A 233 -11.04 12.05 -9.04
CA HIS A 233 -11.51 13.22 -8.30
C HIS A 233 -12.91 13.65 -8.75
N ALA A 234 -13.17 13.67 -10.07
CA ALA A 234 -14.48 14.01 -10.60
C ALA A 234 -15.58 13.04 -10.12
N TRP A 235 -15.22 11.78 -9.92
CA TRP A 235 -16.14 10.72 -9.44
C TRP A 235 -16.25 10.63 -7.91
N GLY A 236 -15.45 11.42 -7.17
CA GLY A 236 -15.49 11.45 -5.71
C GLY A 236 -14.81 10.24 -5.05
N GLY A 237 -13.89 9.59 -5.75
CA GLY A 237 -13.18 8.41 -5.28
C GLY A 237 -11.95 8.71 -4.43
N VAL A 238 -11.21 7.66 -4.11
CA VAL A 238 -9.88 7.71 -3.50
C VAL A 238 -8.81 7.36 -4.54
N THR A 239 -7.83 8.25 -4.70
CA THR A 239 -6.62 7.95 -5.47
C THR A 239 -5.59 7.36 -4.53
N THR A 240 -5.27 6.09 -4.71
CA THR A 240 -4.28 5.37 -3.89
C THR A 240 -2.98 5.23 -4.66
N LEU A 241 -1.92 5.85 -4.15
CA LEU A 241 -0.57 5.68 -4.67
C LEU A 241 0.06 4.41 -4.08
N VAL A 242 0.62 3.58 -4.95
CA VAL A 242 1.44 2.41 -4.59
C VAL A 242 2.87 2.72 -5.02
N LEU A 243 3.69 3.11 -4.07
CA LEU A 243 5.02 3.65 -4.32
C LEU A 243 6.09 2.83 -3.60
N HIS A 244 7.26 2.78 -4.19
CA HIS A 244 8.40 2.06 -3.62
C HIS A 244 9.58 3.04 -3.50
N PRO A 245 10.21 3.23 -2.31
CA PRO A 245 11.32 4.16 -2.17
C PRO A 245 12.49 3.83 -3.11
N GLN A 246 12.67 2.54 -3.47
CA GLN A 246 13.66 2.12 -4.47
C GLN A 246 13.33 2.56 -5.90
N VAL A 247 12.10 3.03 -6.15
CA VAL A 247 11.63 3.60 -7.42
C VAL A 247 11.43 5.11 -7.27
N SER A 248 10.44 5.53 -6.49
CA SER A 248 10.07 6.94 -6.33
C SER A 248 11.13 7.77 -5.59
N GLY A 249 12.03 7.16 -4.84
CA GLY A 249 13.19 7.83 -4.24
C GLY A 249 14.35 8.12 -5.22
N ARG A 250 14.26 7.67 -6.49
CA ARG A 250 15.29 7.98 -7.52
C ARG A 250 15.08 9.35 -8.11
N PRO A 251 16.17 10.05 -8.55
CA PRO A 251 16.12 11.48 -8.87
C PRO A 251 14.96 11.88 -9.80
N MET A 252 14.81 11.25 -10.96
CA MET A 252 13.75 11.61 -11.91
C MET A 252 12.35 11.28 -11.34
N ARG A 253 12.18 10.13 -10.67
CA ARG A 253 10.90 9.68 -10.09
C ARG A 253 10.47 10.54 -8.92
N TRP A 254 11.43 10.98 -8.12
CA TRP A 254 11.20 11.94 -7.05
C TRP A 254 10.55 13.23 -7.57
N HIS A 255 11.06 13.76 -8.71
CA HIS A 255 10.46 14.93 -9.34
C HIS A 255 9.04 14.66 -9.87
N VAL A 256 8.77 13.48 -10.46
CA VAL A 256 7.43 13.10 -10.90
C VAL A 256 6.46 13.13 -9.71
N LEU A 257 6.83 12.46 -8.61
CA LEU A 257 6.02 12.40 -7.40
C LEU A 257 5.77 13.78 -6.80
N ARG A 258 6.81 14.62 -6.69
CA ARG A 258 6.69 16.01 -6.21
C ARG A 258 5.71 16.82 -7.06
N ASP A 259 5.87 16.79 -8.37
CA ASP A 259 5.08 17.61 -9.28
C ASP A 259 3.61 17.12 -9.29
N PHE A 260 3.38 15.81 -9.17
CA PHE A 260 2.04 15.25 -9.00
C PHE A 260 1.39 15.67 -7.67
N LEU A 261 2.08 15.53 -6.54
CA LEU A 261 1.53 15.89 -5.23
C LEU A 261 1.25 17.40 -5.11
N ARG A 262 2.08 18.24 -5.73
CA ARG A 262 1.80 19.69 -5.83
C ARG A 262 0.54 19.96 -6.66
N HIS A 263 0.33 19.22 -7.75
CA HIS A 263 -0.91 19.32 -8.53
C HIS A 263 -2.14 18.96 -7.69
N VAL A 264 -2.06 17.85 -6.92
CA VAL A 264 -3.12 17.43 -6.00
C VAL A 264 -3.43 18.50 -4.94
N GLN A 265 -2.38 19.06 -4.31
CA GLN A 265 -2.57 20.11 -3.28
C GLN A 265 -3.19 21.38 -3.85
N ALA A 266 -2.88 21.73 -5.10
CA ALA A 266 -3.41 22.92 -5.76
C ALA A 266 -4.92 22.87 -6.02
N LYS A 267 -5.56 21.67 -5.96
CA LYS A 267 -7.03 21.51 -6.12
C LYS A 267 -7.80 22.16 -4.96
N GLY A 268 -7.29 22.10 -3.75
CA GLY A 268 -7.89 22.70 -2.56
C GLY A 268 -9.08 21.95 -1.97
N ASP A 269 -9.72 21.03 -2.70
CA ASP A 269 -10.88 20.23 -2.29
C ASP A 269 -10.58 18.72 -2.25
N VAL A 270 -9.33 18.36 -1.94
CA VAL A 270 -8.84 17.00 -1.81
C VAL A 270 -8.39 16.74 -0.38
N TRP A 271 -8.84 15.63 0.20
CA TRP A 271 -8.34 15.17 1.50
C TRP A 271 -7.18 14.20 1.32
N ILE A 272 -5.97 14.63 1.65
CA ILE A 272 -4.77 13.78 1.64
C ILE A 272 -4.62 13.19 3.03
N ALA A 273 -4.61 11.85 3.14
CA ALA A 273 -4.67 11.16 4.42
C ALA A 273 -3.88 9.85 4.42
N THR A 274 -3.54 9.37 5.61
CA THR A 274 -3.00 8.02 5.84
C THR A 274 -4.10 6.97 5.70
N GLY A 275 -3.70 5.69 5.55
CA GLY A 275 -4.66 4.59 5.48
C GLY A 275 -5.49 4.45 6.75
N GLN A 276 -4.88 4.67 7.92
CA GLN A 276 -5.59 4.66 9.20
C GLN A 276 -6.65 5.76 9.27
N GLU A 277 -6.33 7.00 8.86
CA GLU A 277 -7.28 8.11 8.85
C GLU A 277 -8.48 7.83 7.92
N ILE A 278 -8.23 7.26 6.73
CA ILE A 278 -9.30 6.88 5.80
C ILE A 278 -10.19 5.77 6.40
N SER A 279 -9.58 4.75 7.00
CA SER A 279 -10.31 3.67 7.66
C SER A 279 -11.14 4.18 8.84
N ASP A 280 -10.58 5.04 9.68
CA ASP A 280 -11.29 5.66 10.83
C ASP A 280 -12.50 6.47 10.34
N HIS A 281 -12.33 7.23 9.27
CA HIS A 281 -13.41 8.00 8.68
C HIS A 281 -14.49 7.11 8.09
N PHE A 282 -14.10 6.06 7.33
CA PHE A 282 -15.04 5.07 6.79
C PHE A 282 -15.89 4.44 7.90
N GLU A 283 -15.26 3.94 8.96
CA GLU A 283 -15.97 3.32 10.09
C GLU A 283 -16.92 4.28 10.80
N LYS A 284 -16.58 5.57 10.87
CA LYS A 284 -17.46 6.61 11.43
C LYS A 284 -18.71 6.78 10.57
N VAL A 285 -18.55 6.90 9.24
CA VAL A 285 -19.67 7.05 8.30
C VAL A 285 -20.54 5.80 8.29
N GLU A 286 -19.94 4.60 8.25
CA GLU A 286 -20.65 3.32 8.29
C GLU A 286 -21.54 3.19 9.53
N ARG A 287 -21.02 3.52 10.71
CA ARG A 287 -21.81 3.51 11.96
C ARG A 287 -22.98 4.50 11.92
N GLN A 288 -22.83 5.66 11.29
CA GLN A 288 -23.90 6.65 11.15
C GLN A 288 -25.02 6.15 10.23
N LEU A 289 -24.69 5.42 9.16
CA LEU A 289 -25.65 4.85 8.24
C LEU A 289 -26.43 3.68 8.85
N ILE A 290 -25.79 2.86 9.68
CA ILE A 290 -26.45 1.72 10.37
C ILE A 290 -27.41 2.25 11.47
N ALA A 291 -27.17 3.43 12.03
CA ALA A 291 -27.97 4.02 13.10
C ALA A 291 -29.23 4.76 12.58
N GLN A 292 -29.38 4.95 11.27
CA GLN A 292 -30.54 5.53 10.61
C GLN A 292 -31.55 4.47 10.19
#